data_d56156190df5f39168ed6deccbf94f23
#
_entry.id   d56156190df5f39168ed6deccbf94f23
#
_cell.length_a   1.000
_cell.length_b   1.000
_cell.length_c   1.000
_cell.angle_alpha   90.00
_cell.angle_beta   90.00
_cell.angle_gamma   90.00
#
_symmetry.space_group_name_H-M   'P 1'
#
loop_
_entity.id
_entity.type
_entity.pdbx_description
1 polymer ?
#
loop_
_entity_poly.entity_id
_entity_poly.type
_entity_poly.pdbx_seq_one_letter_code
_entity_poly.pdbx_strand_id
1 'polypeptide(L)'
;MSTYLIIGASSGIGKKLAEQLVYAEHMVYATYFKNKPVTDSKLIDFHYLNVLDENISTDFLPDSLDGLVYCPGTINLRPFERIKPSDFVADFNLQVTGAIKVIQAVMPRLKKAENASIVLFSTVAVQTGFPFHTQVSASKGAVEGLTRALAAEFAPKIRVNCIAPSLTDTLLAAPLLNTDQKREANALRHPLKKTGTPENIADMAEFLLSEKGSWITGQIFHVDGGMSALKV
;
A
#
# COMPACT_ATOMS: atom_id res chain seq x y z
N MET A 1 7.84 19.11 -10.39
CA MET A 1 7.55 17.78 -10.99
C MET A 1 8.36 16.76 -10.19
N SER A 2 7.72 15.85 -9.50
CA SER A 2 8.38 14.79 -8.72
C SER A 2 8.28 13.46 -9.46
N THR A 3 9.09 12.48 -9.03
CA THR A 3 9.17 11.16 -9.65
C THR A 3 8.88 10.08 -8.61
N TYR A 4 7.86 9.28 -8.85
CA TYR A 4 7.39 8.26 -7.91
C TYR A 4 7.45 6.85 -8.50
N LEU A 5 7.78 5.87 -7.66
CA LEU A 5 7.64 4.46 -7.96
C LEU A 5 6.44 3.88 -7.23
N ILE A 6 5.52 3.25 -7.96
CA ILE A 6 4.37 2.55 -7.38
C ILE A 6 4.44 1.07 -7.73
N ILE A 7 4.66 0.24 -6.74
CA ILE A 7 4.61 -1.22 -6.90
C ILE A 7 3.15 -1.68 -6.79
N GLY A 8 2.67 -2.38 -7.83
CA GLY A 8 1.29 -2.87 -7.88
C GLY A 8 0.27 -1.81 -8.31
N ALA A 9 0.59 -1.04 -9.36
CA ALA A 9 -0.25 0.04 -9.88
C ALA A 9 -1.24 -0.39 -10.98
N SER A 10 -1.41 -1.69 -11.24
CA SER A 10 -2.32 -2.16 -12.30
C SER A 10 -3.79 -2.20 -11.88
N SER A 11 -4.09 -2.04 -10.59
CA SER A 11 -5.48 -2.07 -10.08
C SER A 11 -5.60 -1.41 -8.71
N GLY A 12 -6.85 -1.23 -8.24
CA GLY A 12 -7.17 -0.80 -6.89
C GLY A 12 -6.52 0.53 -6.49
N ILE A 13 -6.00 0.58 -5.27
CA ILE A 13 -5.42 1.79 -4.67
C ILE A 13 -4.21 2.27 -5.46
N GLY A 14 -3.30 1.36 -5.85
CA GLY A 14 -2.09 1.73 -6.59
C GLY A 14 -2.39 2.34 -7.96
N LYS A 15 -3.39 1.81 -8.68
CA LYS A 15 -3.85 2.39 -9.95
C LYS A 15 -4.41 3.79 -9.72
N LYS A 16 -5.30 3.97 -8.73
CA LYS A 16 -5.91 5.26 -8.45
C LYS A 16 -4.89 6.32 -8.06
N LEU A 17 -3.93 5.96 -7.21
CA LEU A 17 -2.83 6.85 -6.85
C LEU A 17 -1.97 7.24 -8.07
N ALA A 18 -1.66 6.28 -8.95
CA ALA A 18 -0.93 6.58 -10.17
C ALA A 18 -1.66 7.60 -11.06
N GLU A 19 -2.98 7.43 -11.21
CA GLU A 19 -3.83 8.38 -11.96
C GLU A 19 -3.83 9.78 -11.33
N GLN A 20 -3.92 9.89 -9.99
CA GLN A 20 -3.88 11.17 -9.28
C GLN A 20 -2.53 11.87 -9.44
N LEU A 21 -1.42 11.14 -9.27
CA LEU A 21 -0.08 11.70 -9.42
C LEU A 21 0.20 12.17 -10.86
N VAL A 22 -0.29 11.44 -11.86
CA VAL A 22 -0.21 11.86 -13.27
C VAL A 22 -1.06 13.11 -13.51
N TYR A 23 -2.26 13.20 -12.93
CA TYR A 23 -3.11 14.38 -13.01
C TYR A 23 -2.46 15.61 -12.35
N ALA A 24 -1.68 15.40 -11.28
CA ALA A 24 -0.86 16.42 -10.63
C ALA A 24 0.47 16.70 -11.33
N GLU A 25 0.65 16.25 -12.58
CA GLU A 25 1.84 16.46 -13.41
C GLU A 25 3.15 15.87 -12.83
N HIS A 26 3.04 14.75 -12.12
CA HIS A 26 4.20 13.98 -11.64
C HIS A 26 4.54 12.82 -12.57
N MET A 27 5.82 12.43 -12.63
CA MET A 27 6.25 11.23 -13.34
C MET A 27 6.05 9.99 -12.46
N VAL A 28 5.42 8.97 -12.99
CA VAL A 28 5.11 7.72 -12.27
C VAL A 28 5.74 6.53 -12.98
N TYR A 29 6.66 5.86 -12.33
CA TYR A 29 7.09 4.52 -12.66
C TYR A 29 6.19 3.53 -11.94
N ALA A 30 5.42 2.78 -12.70
CA ALA A 30 4.37 1.92 -12.19
C ALA A 30 4.69 0.45 -12.48
N THR A 31 4.36 -0.46 -11.56
CA THR A 31 4.57 -1.87 -11.85
C THR A 31 3.26 -2.66 -11.92
N TYR A 32 3.29 -3.71 -12.72
CA TYR A 32 2.23 -4.72 -12.81
C TYR A 32 2.82 -6.13 -12.69
N PHE A 33 2.00 -7.10 -12.30
CA PHE A 33 2.40 -8.50 -12.22
C PHE A 33 1.74 -9.36 -13.30
N LYS A 34 0.41 -9.24 -13.49
CA LYS A 34 -0.33 -10.10 -14.44
C LYS A 34 -0.70 -9.36 -15.72
N ASN A 35 -1.39 -8.24 -15.58
CA ASN A 35 -1.98 -7.53 -16.70
C ASN A 35 -1.34 -6.14 -16.81
N LYS A 36 -0.67 -5.89 -17.94
CA LYS A 36 -0.14 -4.56 -18.24
C LYS A 36 -1.30 -3.61 -18.54
N PRO A 37 -1.46 -2.51 -17.77
CA PRO A 37 -2.45 -1.48 -18.10
C PRO A 37 -2.11 -0.79 -19.42
N VAL A 38 -3.15 -0.35 -20.12
CA VAL A 38 -3.03 0.53 -21.29
C VAL A 38 -3.14 1.97 -20.82
N THR A 39 -2.27 2.83 -21.33
CA THR A 39 -2.28 4.26 -21.03
C THR A 39 -1.75 5.06 -22.22
N ASP A 40 -2.33 6.23 -22.45
CA ASP A 40 -1.85 7.20 -23.45
C ASP A 40 -1.03 8.33 -22.81
N SER A 41 -0.93 8.35 -21.48
CA SER A 41 -0.17 9.36 -20.75
C SER A 41 1.34 9.10 -20.86
N LYS A 42 2.11 10.14 -21.17
CA LYS A 42 3.58 10.12 -21.16
C LYS A 42 4.18 10.26 -19.76
N LEU A 43 3.36 10.53 -18.77
CA LEU A 43 3.78 10.71 -17.36
C LEU A 43 3.70 9.42 -16.55
N ILE A 44 3.33 8.28 -17.17
CA ILE A 44 3.33 6.98 -16.50
C ILE A 44 3.99 5.94 -17.37
N ASP A 45 4.91 5.19 -16.80
CA ASP A 45 5.62 4.10 -17.45
C ASP A 45 5.42 2.78 -16.70
N PHE A 46 4.85 1.77 -17.37
CA PHE A 46 4.49 0.49 -16.78
C PHE A 46 5.52 -0.61 -17.04
N HIS A 47 6.08 -1.17 -15.98
CA HIS A 47 7.05 -2.27 -16.01
C HIS A 47 6.52 -3.53 -15.31
N TYR A 48 6.87 -4.68 -15.85
CA TYR A 48 6.63 -5.96 -15.17
C TYR A 48 7.54 -6.06 -13.95
N LEU A 49 6.96 -6.49 -12.82
CA LEU A 49 7.74 -6.79 -11.63
C LEU A 49 7.01 -7.83 -10.77
N ASN A 50 7.70 -8.93 -10.46
CA ASN A 50 7.27 -9.90 -9.47
C ASN A 50 8.10 -9.73 -8.21
N VAL A 51 7.48 -9.25 -7.14
CA VAL A 51 8.15 -9.00 -5.85
C VAL A 51 8.61 -10.27 -5.14
N LEU A 52 8.17 -11.45 -5.60
CA LEU A 52 8.61 -12.74 -5.09
C LEU A 52 9.90 -13.24 -5.72
N ASP A 53 10.32 -12.69 -6.86
CA ASP A 53 11.57 -13.06 -7.51
C ASP A 53 12.77 -12.79 -6.57
N GLU A 54 13.82 -13.58 -6.71
CA GLU A 54 15.01 -13.46 -5.87
C GLU A 54 15.65 -12.07 -6.04
N ASN A 55 15.78 -11.63 -7.28
CA ASN A 55 16.37 -10.33 -7.63
C ASN A 55 15.31 -9.37 -8.18
N ILE A 56 15.28 -8.16 -7.65
CA ILE A 56 14.41 -7.08 -8.11
C ILE A 56 15.17 -6.21 -9.10
N SER A 57 14.84 -6.31 -10.40
CA SER A 57 15.41 -5.37 -11.38
C SER A 57 14.80 -3.99 -11.22
N THR A 58 15.66 -2.98 -11.24
CA THR A 58 15.32 -1.55 -11.15
C THR A 58 15.92 -0.74 -12.29
N ASP A 59 16.34 -1.39 -13.38
CA ASP A 59 17.08 -0.77 -14.51
C ASP A 59 16.24 0.24 -15.29
N PHE A 60 14.91 0.12 -15.19
CA PHE A 60 13.96 1.05 -15.80
C PHE A 60 13.77 2.36 -15.02
N LEU A 61 14.32 2.46 -13.82
CA LEU A 61 14.14 3.63 -12.96
C LEU A 61 15.18 4.71 -13.25
N PRO A 62 14.82 5.98 -13.08
CA PRO A 62 15.77 7.09 -13.16
C PRO A 62 16.75 7.07 -11.97
N ASP A 63 17.72 7.95 -12.01
CA ASP A 63 18.78 8.05 -11.01
C ASP A 63 18.30 8.52 -9.62
N SER A 64 17.16 9.21 -9.56
CA SER A 64 16.56 9.73 -8.32
C SER A 64 15.06 9.44 -8.27
N LEU A 65 14.54 9.15 -7.09
CA LEU A 65 13.13 8.94 -6.78
C LEU A 65 12.71 9.77 -5.59
N ASP A 66 11.65 10.54 -5.76
CA ASP A 66 11.06 11.34 -4.67
C ASP A 66 10.12 10.51 -3.77
N GLY A 67 9.73 9.32 -4.22
CA GLY A 67 8.98 8.44 -3.35
C GLY A 67 8.73 7.04 -3.91
N LEU A 68 8.37 6.16 -2.97
CA LEU A 68 8.02 4.77 -3.20
C LEU A 68 6.70 4.44 -2.51
N VAL A 69 5.81 3.76 -3.23
CA VAL A 69 4.59 3.19 -2.66
C VAL A 69 4.54 1.69 -2.93
N TYR A 70 4.32 0.89 -1.88
CA TYR A 70 4.23 -0.56 -1.99
C TYR A 70 2.80 -1.03 -1.75
N CYS A 71 2.08 -1.36 -2.84
CA CYS A 71 0.67 -1.77 -2.81
C CYS A 71 0.39 -3.28 -2.85
N PRO A 72 1.33 -4.20 -3.20
CA PRO A 72 1.01 -5.61 -3.27
C PRO A 72 0.49 -6.16 -1.94
N GLY A 73 -0.56 -6.97 -2.01
CA GLY A 73 -1.15 -7.61 -0.84
C GLY A 73 -2.14 -8.69 -1.22
N THR A 74 -2.53 -9.49 -0.23
CA THR A 74 -3.55 -10.54 -0.35
C THR A 74 -4.57 -10.43 0.78
N ILE A 75 -5.74 -10.99 0.57
CA ILE A 75 -6.77 -11.20 1.59
C ILE A 75 -7.16 -12.67 1.57
N ASN A 76 -6.88 -13.39 2.67
CA ASN A 76 -7.25 -14.79 2.85
C ASN A 76 -7.91 -14.95 4.23
N LEU A 77 -9.23 -14.79 4.27
CA LEU A 77 -10.00 -14.82 5.51
C LEU A 77 -10.49 -16.24 5.78
N ARG A 78 -9.88 -16.91 6.75
CA ARG A 78 -10.20 -18.29 7.14
C ARG A 78 -10.09 -18.48 8.65
N PRO A 79 -10.80 -19.48 9.23
CA PRO A 79 -10.56 -19.93 10.59
C PRO A 79 -9.07 -20.31 10.77
N PHE A 80 -8.49 -19.93 11.91
CA PHE A 80 -7.07 -20.14 12.18
C PHE A 80 -6.60 -21.59 11.97
N GLU A 81 -7.38 -22.56 12.46
CA GLU A 81 -7.09 -23.98 12.33
C GLU A 81 -7.09 -24.51 10.89
N ARG A 82 -7.62 -23.73 9.94
CA ARG A 82 -7.67 -24.08 8.50
C ARG A 82 -6.60 -23.39 7.66
N ILE A 83 -5.75 -22.59 8.29
CA ILE A 83 -4.63 -21.91 7.61
C ILE A 83 -3.35 -22.69 7.91
N LYS A 84 -2.67 -23.14 6.88
CA LYS A 84 -1.40 -23.85 7.04
C LYS A 84 -0.29 -22.86 7.41
N PRO A 85 0.72 -23.28 8.19
CA PRO A 85 1.90 -22.44 8.44
C PRO A 85 2.58 -21.92 7.18
N SER A 86 2.59 -22.72 6.10
CA SER A 86 3.11 -22.31 4.79
C SER A 86 2.35 -21.15 4.16
N ASP A 87 1.04 -21.01 4.43
CA ASP A 87 0.23 -19.90 3.92
C ASP A 87 0.63 -18.57 4.61
N PHE A 88 0.97 -18.62 5.92
CA PHE A 88 1.53 -17.47 6.63
C PHE A 88 2.87 -17.05 6.03
N VAL A 89 3.76 -18.01 5.74
CA VAL A 89 5.07 -17.72 5.12
C VAL A 89 4.88 -17.09 3.73
N ALA A 90 3.98 -17.63 2.92
CA ALA A 90 3.70 -17.10 1.58
C ALA A 90 3.15 -15.65 1.63
N ASP A 91 2.23 -15.38 2.56
CA ASP A 91 1.68 -14.06 2.78
C ASP A 91 2.74 -13.07 3.27
N PHE A 92 3.57 -13.50 4.22
CA PHE A 92 4.69 -12.70 4.73
C PHE A 92 5.71 -12.38 3.63
N ASN A 93 6.03 -13.36 2.78
CA ASN A 93 6.94 -13.15 1.64
C ASN A 93 6.42 -12.11 0.67
N LEU A 94 5.11 -12.12 0.37
CA LEU A 94 4.52 -11.10 -0.51
C LEU A 94 4.48 -9.73 0.16
N GLN A 95 3.98 -9.64 1.39
CA GLN A 95 3.62 -8.36 2.01
C GLN A 95 4.77 -7.68 2.73
N VAL A 96 5.72 -8.46 3.27
CA VAL A 96 6.85 -7.96 4.07
C VAL A 96 8.17 -8.13 3.34
N THR A 97 8.58 -9.36 3.02
CA THR A 97 9.87 -9.61 2.36
C THR A 97 9.95 -8.94 0.99
N GLY A 98 8.84 -8.95 0.22
CA GLY A 98 8.75 -8.24 -1.05
C GLY A 98 8.94 -6.74 -0.91
N ALA A 99 8.31 -6.13 0.12
CA ALA A 99 8.52 -4.71 0.41
C ALA A 99 9.98 -4.41 0.79
N ILE A 100 10.59 -5.24 1.63
CA ILE A 100 12.00 -5.10 2.04
C ILE A 100 12.92 -5.15 0.81
N LYS A 101 12.75 -6.15 -0.06
CA LYS A 101 13.58 -6.29 -1.29
C LYS A 101 13.46 -5.06 -2.19
N VAL A 102 12.24 -4.59 -2.43
CA VAL A 102 12.02 -3.39 -3.26
C VAL A 102 12.65 -2.15 -2.62
N ILE A 103 12.44 -1.91 -1.32
CA ILE A 103 13.01 -0.76 -0.61
C ILE A 103 14.54 -0.79 -0.72
N GLN A 104 15.17 -1.95 -0.47
CA GLN A 104 16.63 -2.11 -0.58
C GLN A 104 17.13 -1.83 -2.00
N ALA A 105 16.45 -2.36 -3.02
CA ALA A 105 16.84 -2.18 -4.43
C ALA A 105 16.79 -0.71 -4.89
N VAL A 106 15.82 0.07 -4.38
CA VAL A 106 15.65 1.48 -4.78
C VAL A 106 16.27 2.48 -3.80
N MET A 107 16.80 2.01 -2.66
CA MET A 107 17.38 2.88 -1.63
C MET A 107 18.42 3.88 -2.16
N PRO A 108 19.37 3.49 -3.06
CA PRO A 108 20.32 4.45 -3.61
C PRO A 108 19.67 5.62 -4.35
N ARG A 109 18.50 5.38 -4.98
CA ARG A 109 17.74 6.40 -5.72
C ARG A 109 16.96 7.32 -4.79
N LEU A 110 16.33 6.75 -3.75
CA LEU A 110 15.62 7.53 -2.72
C LEU A 110 16.58 8.46 -1.94
N LYS A 111 17.80 8.00 -1.67
CA LYS A 111 18.83 8.82 -0.99
C LYS A 111 19.34 9.99 -1.83
N LYS A 112 19.15 9.98 -3.15
CA LYS A 112 19.54 11.09 -4.04
C LYS A 112 18.50 12.22 -4.06
N ALA A 113 17.26 11.95 -3.74
CA ALA A 113 16.24 12.97 -3.60
C ALA A 113 16.46 13.80 -2.33
N GLU A 114 15.96 15.02 -2.35
CA GLU A 114 16.08 15.93 -1.20
C GLU A 114 15.18 15.50 -0.03
N ASN A 115 13.93 15.13 -0.31
CA ASN A 115 12.90 14.80 0.66
C ASN A 115 12.07 13.59 0.21
N ALA A 116 12.68 12.40 0.14
CA ALA A 116 11.96 11.21 -0.29
C ALA A 116 10.92 10.73 0.74
N SER A 117 9.88 10.06 0.24
CA SER A 117 8.82 9.48 1.07
C SER A 117 8.50 8.03 0.67
N ILE A 118 8.37 7.15 1.65
CA ILE A 118 7.93 5.76 1.48
C ILE A 118 6.56 5.60 2.12
N VAL A 119 5.60 5.05 1.38
CA VAL A 119 4.26 4.72 1.88
C VAL A 119 4.04 3.21 1.77
N LEU A 120 3.74 2.60 2.91
CA LEU A 120 3.39 1.19 3.05
C LEU A 120 1.91 1.05 3.41
N PHE A 121 1.36 -0.16 3.27
CA PHE A 121 -0.05 -0.43 3.61
C PHE A 121 -0.16 -1.52 4.66
N SER A 122 -0.86 -1.21 5.76
CA SER A 122 -1.34 -2.13 6.79
C SER A 122 -2.84 -2.41 6.61
N THR A 123 -3.53 -2.64 7.70
CA THR A 123 -4.98 -2.82 7.80
C THR A 123 -5.44 -2.51 9.22
N VAL A 124 -6.65 -1.99 9.39
CA VAL A 124 -7.28 -1.80 10.72
C VAL A 124 -7.37 -3.09 11.53
N ALA A 125 -7.31 -4.25 10.88
CA ALA A 125 -7.34 -5.55 11.55
C ALA A 125 -6.14 -5.80 12.48
N VAL A 126 -5.03 -5.09 12.31
CA VAL A 126 -3.87 -5.16 13.21
C VAL A 126 -4.20 -4.56 14.56
N GLN A 127 -4.83 -3.39 14.59
CA GLN A 127 -5.16 -2.69 15.83
C GLN A 127 -6.41 -3.23 16.50
N THR A 128 -7.47 -3.46 15.71
CA THR A 128 -8.79 -3.78 16.26
C THR A 128 -8.96 -5.28 16.51
N GLY A 129 -8.34 -6.12 15.69
CA GLY A 129 -8.55 -7.57 15.68
C GLY A 129 -9.93 -7.96 15.13
N PHE A 130 -9.92 -8.80 14.09
CA PHE A 130 -11.15 -9.35 13.54
C PHE A 130 -11.06 -10.86 13.41
N PRO A 131 -12.18 -11.60 13.58
CA PRO A 131 -12.23 -13.03 13.29
C PRO A 131 -11.74 -13.31 11.86
N PHE A 132 -11.01 -14.41 11.69
CA PHE A 132 -10.48 -14.89 10.40
C PHE A 132 -9.36 -14.04 9.77
N HIS A 133 -8.83 -13.04 10.46
CA HIS A 133 -7.79 -12.14 9.94
C HIS A 133 -6.38 -12.47 10.44
N THR A 134 -6.16 -13.60 11.10
CA THR A 134 -4.88 -13.93 11.76
C THR A 134 -3.68 -13.88 10.82
N GLN A 135 -3.81 -14.38 9.59
CA GLN A 135 -2.75 -14.39 8.59
C GLN A 135 -2.37 -12.96 8.17
N VAL A 136 -3.33 -12.20 7.67
CA VAL A 136 -3.09 -10.84 7.19
C VAL A 136 -2.66 -9.90 8.33
N SER A 137 -3.22 -10.05 9.53
CA SER A 137 -2.83 -9.24 10.68
C SER A 137 -1.38 -9.49 11.12
N ALA A 138 -0.90 -10.73 11.04
CA ALA A 138 0.50 -11.06 11.35
C ALA A 138 1.46 -10.36 10.37
N SER A 139 1.22 -10.48 9.06
CA SER A 139 2.06 -9.84 8.04
C SER A 139 1.97 -8.30 8.11
N LYS A 140 0.76 -7.75 8.27
CA LYS A 140 0.57 -6.30 8.31
C LYS A 140 1.07 -5.67 9.62
N GLY A 141 1.02 -6.39 10.74
CA GLY A 141 1.69 -5.98 11.99
C GLY A 141 3.20 -5.89 11.82
N ALA A 142 3.80 -6.81 11.07
CA ALA A 142 5.21 -6.73 10.70
C ALA A 142 5.52 -5.50 9.82
N VAL A 143 4.65 -5.16 8.86
CA VAL A 143 4.77 -3.92 8.05
C VAL A 143 4.74 -2.67 8.93
N GLU A 144 3.89 -2.63 9.96
CA GLU A 144 3.85 -1.49 10.90
C GLU A 144 5.13 -1.37 11.72
N GLY A 145 5.67 -2.50 12.20
CA GLY A 145 6.96 -2.54 12.88
C GLY A 145 8.09 -2.06 11.96
N LEU A 146 8.12 -2.58 10.73
CA LEU A 146 9.07 -2.18 9.69
C LEU A 146 8.98 -0.68 9.39
N THR A 147 7.77 -0.12 9.28
CA THR A 147 7.55 1.32 9.05
C THR A 147 8.26 2.18 10.09
N ARG A 148 8.06 1.87 11.38
CA ARG A 148 8.66 2.63 12.48
C ARG A 148 10.18 2.51 12.51
N ALA A 149 10.71 1.31 12.29
CA ALA A 149 12.15 1.06 12.29
C ALA A 149 12.83 1.81 11.12
N LEU A 150 12.29 1.70 9.90
CA LEU A 150 12.81 2.39 8.74
C LEU A 150 12.71 3.92 8.87
N ALA A 151 11.61 4.43 9.45
CA ALA A 151 11.46 5.86 9.70
C ALA A 151 12.56 6.40 10.63
N ALA A 152 12.88 5.65 11.70
CA ALA A 152 13.94 6.02 12.63
C ALA A 152 15.33 5.96 11.98
N GLU A 153 15.58 4.93 11.15
CA GLU A 153 16.88 4.72 10.50
C GLU A 153 17.15 5.74 9.38
N PHE A 154 16.10 6.14 8.64
CA PHE A 154 16.27 6.95 7.43
C PHE A 154 16.07 8.45 7.67
N ALA A 155 15.52 8.85 8.83
CA ALA A 155 15.40 10.27 9.15
C ALA A 155 16.80 10.94 9.22
N PRO A 156 16.90 12.22 8.82
CA PRO A 156 15.85 13.08 8.29
C PRO A 156 15.65 12.99 6.77
N LYS A 157 16.37 12.13 6.05
CA LYS A 157 16.46 12.08 4.59
C LYS A 157 15.23 11.49 3.91
N ILE A 158 14.64 10.45 4.52
CA ILE A 158 13.52 9.72 3.92
C ILE A 158 12.45 9.53 4.99
N ARG A 159 11.24 9.98 4.70
CA ARG A 159 10.08 9.74 5.56
C ARG A 159 9.48 8.37 5.24
N VAL A 160 9.04 7.64 6.24
CA VAL A 160 8.39 6.34 6.06
C VAL A 160 7.11 6.31 6.88
N ASN A 161 5.98 6.13 6.21
CA ASN A 161 4.67 6.08 6.84
C ASN A 161 3.86 4.88 6.31
N CYS A 162 2.83 4.51 7.04
CA CYS A 162 1.94 3.42 6.69
C CYS A 162 0.48 3.87 6.75
N ILE A 163 -0.32 3.40 5.80
CA ILE A 163 -1.77 3.59 5.81
C ILE A 163 -2.41 2.26 6.20
N ALA A 164 -3.35 2.29 7.14
CA ALA A 164 -4.13 1.15 7.60
C ALA A 164 -5.60 1.33 7.18
N PRO A 165 -6.00 0.88 5.98
CA PRO A 165 -7.37 1.00 5.52
C PRO A 165 -8.28 -0.03 6.19
N SER A 166 -9.58 0.28 6.24
CA SER A 166 -10.63 -0.71 6.38
C SER A 166 -11.05 -1.24 5.01
N LEU A 167 -12.19 -1.93 4.94
CA LEU A 167 -12.70 -2.50 3.69
C LEU A 167 -12.88 -1.41 2.63
N THR A 168 -12.09 -1.54 1.57
CA THR A 168 -12.03 -0.61 0.44
C THR A 168 -12.51 -1.34 -0.83
N ASP A 169 -13.38 -0.72 -1.61
CA ASP A 169 -13.97 -1.31 -2.83
C ASP A 169 -12.93 -1.43 -3.95
N THR A 170 -12.23 -2.54 -3.95
CA THR A 170 -11.19 -2.90 -4.91
C THR A 170 -11.46 -4.30 -5.48
N LEU A 171 -10.79 -4.66 -6.56
CA LEU A 171 -10.86 -6.03 -7.09
C LEU A 171 -10.45 -7.08 -6.05
N LEU A 172 -9.51 -6.75 -5.18
CA LEU A 172 -9.07 -7.63 -4.09
C LEU A 172 -10.19 -7.89 -3.08
N ALA A 173 -11.01 -6.90 -2.80
CA ALA A 173 -12.14 -6.97 -1.87
C ALA A 173 -13.45 -7.43 -2.52
N ALA A 174 -13.48 -7.63 -3.83
CA ALA A 174 -14.71 -7.98 -4.56
C ALA A 174 -15.50 -9.16 -3.97
N PRO A 175 -14.89 -10.27 -3.48
CA PRO A 175 -15.64 -11.34 -2.83
C PRO A 175 -16.44 -10.92 -1.60
N LEU A 176 -16.03 -9.83 -0.93
CA LEU A 176 -16.69 -9.28 0.26
C LEU A 176 -17.78 -8.26 -0.08
N LEU A 177 -17.84 -7.80 -1.35
CA LEU A 177 -18.71 -6.71 -1.82
C LEU A 177 -19.52 -7.10 -3.08
N ASN A 178 -19.61 -8.38 -3.40
CA ASN A 178 -20.19 -8.87 -4.67
C ASN A 178 -21.72 -8.93 -4.70
N THR A 179 -22.42 -8.52 -3.64
CA THR A 179 -23.87 -8.36 -3.60
C THR A 179 -24.25 -7.09 -2.85
N ASP A 180 -25.42 -6.50 -3.17
CA ASP A 180 -25.91 -5.30 -2.50
C ASP A 180 -26.06 -5.51 -0.98
N GLN A 181 -26.57 -6.69 -0.59
CA GLN A 181 -26.70 -7.05 0.81
C GLN A 181 -25.34 -7.05 1.55
N LYS A 182 -24.27 -7.59 0.93
CA LYS A 182 -22.93 -7.55 1.51
C LYS A 182 -22.36 -6.14 1.54
N ARG A 183 -22.61 -5.33 0.50
CA ARG A 183 -22.19 -3.92 0.47
C ARG A 183 -22.84 -3.15 1.60
N GLU A 184 -24.15 -3.26 1.77
CA GLU A 184 -24.89 -2.61 2.86
C GLU A 184 -24.42 -3.09 4.24
N ALA A 185 -24.33 -4.40 4.46
CA ALA A 185 -23.88 -4.97 5.72
C ALA A 185 -22.46 -4.50 6.11
N ASN A 186 -21.55 -4.43 5.13
CA ASN A 186 -20.20 -3.92 5.38
C ASN A 186 -20.18 -2.39 5.58
N ALA A 187 -21.00 -1.63 4.85
CA ALA A 187 -21.13 -0.19 5.05
C ALA A 187 -21.64 0.15 6.46
N LEU A 188 -22.66 -0.56 6.95
CA LEU A 188 -23.25 -0.36 8.28
C LEU A 188 -22.27 -0.62 9.43
N ARG A 189 -21.23 -1.44 9.21
CA ARG A 189 -20.18 -1.68 10.22
C ARG A 189 -19.29 -0.46 10.47
N HIS A 190 -19.21 0.45 9.50
CA HIS A 190 -18.41 1.67 9.64
C HIS A 190 -19.24 2.78 10.29
N PRO A 191 -18.68 3.58 11.22
CA PRO A 191 -19.34 4.77 11.73
C PRO A 191 -19.85 5.71 10.64
N LEU A 192 -19.09 5.91 9.55
CA LEU A 192 -19.49 6.73 8.41
C LEU A 192 -20.51 6.07 7.46
N LYS A 193 -21.01 4.86 7.79
CA LYS A 193 -22.06 4.12 7.05
C LYS A 193 -21.74 3.93 5.56
N LYS A 194 -20.47 3.81 5.21
CA LYS A 194 -20.00 3.50 3.84
C LYS A 194 -18.71 2.69 3.89
N THR A 195 -18.44 1.92 2.85
CA THR A 195 -17.11 1.33 2.60
C THR A 195 -16.17 2.38 2.01
N GLY A 196 -14.87 2.19 2.18
CA GLY A 196 -13.86 3.04 1.55
C GLY A 196 -13.83 2.85 0.04
N THR A 197 -13.35 3.86 -0.69
CA THR A 197 -13.03 3.77 -2.11
C THR A 197 -11.51 3.83 -2.32
N PRO A 198 -10.98 3.37 -3.46
CA PRO A 198 -9.56 3.54 -3.78
C PRO A 198 -9.08 4.98 -3.64
N GLU A 199 -9.93 5.95 -4.01
CA GLU A 199 -9.66 7.39 -3.89
C GLU A 199 -9.38 7.79 -2.45
N ASN A 200 -10.21 7.37 -1.48
CA ASN A 200 -10.03 7.75 -0.08
C ASN A 200 -8.66 7.35 0.46
N ILE A 201 -8.13 6.23 -0.02
CA ILE A 201 -6.83 5.72 0.39
C ILE A 201 -5.69 6.38 -0.40
N ALA A 202 -5.91 6.60 -1.70
CA ALA A 202 -4.96 7.25 -2.58
C ALA A 202 -4.72 8.72 -2.20
N ASP A 203 -5.77 9.46 -1.79
CA ASP A 203 -5.66 10.84 -1.30
C ASP A 203 -4.70 10.95 -0.11
N MET A 204 -4.79 10.00 0.83
CA MET A 204 -3.87 9.96 1.97
C MET A 204 -2.45 9.59 1.55
N ALA A 205 -2.29 8.68 0.59
CA ALA A 205 -0.97 8.31 0.08
C ALA A 205 -0.32 9.48 -0.66
N GLU A 206 -1.06 10.21 -1.50
CA GLU A 206 -0.59 11.42 -2.19
C GLU A 206 -0.18 12.50 -1.18
N PHE A 207 -0.99 12.74 -0.15
CA PHE A 207 -0.66 13.67 0.93
C PHE A 207 0.67 13.30 1.61
N LEU A 208 0.88 12.02 1.96
CA LEU A 208 2.11 11.55 2.60
C LEU A 208 3.33 11.61 1.68
N LEU A 209 3.15 11.50 0.37
CA LEU A 209 4.23 11.66 -0.61
C LEU A 209 4.63 13.13 -0.79
N SER A 210 3.67 14.05 -0.67
CA SER A 210 3.85 15.47 -0.95
C SER A 210 4.58 16.22 0.17
N GLU A 211 4.97 17.48 -0.11
CA GLU A 211 5.52 18.41 0.86
C GLU A 211 4.56 18.75 2.02
N LYS A 212 3.25 18.57 1.83
CA LYS A 212 2.26 18.75 2.88
C LYS A 212 2.45 17.74 4.03
N GLY A 213 3.04 16.58 3.74
CA GLY A 213 3.40 15.55 4.72
C GLY A 213 4.83 15.68 5.27
N SER A 214 5.56 16.76 5.01
CA SER A 214 7.00 16.89 5.33
C SER A 214 7.36 16.76 6.82
N TRP A 215 6.42 17.02 7.73
CA TRP A 215 6.62 16.88 9.18
C TRP A 215 6.04 15.57 9.74
N ILE A 216 5.85 14.54 8.89
CA ILE A 216 5.21 13.27 9.26
C ILE A 216 6.11 12.10 8.86
N THR A 217 6.56 11.32 9.85
CA THR A 217 7.30 10.07 9.63
C THR A 217 7.03 9.07 10.78
N GLY A 218 7.12 7.77 10.51
CA GLY A 218 6.91 6.69 11.48
C GLY A 218 5.46 6.46 11.89
N GLN A 219 4.49 7.09 11.20
CA GLN A 219 3.08 7.03 11.58
C GLN A 219 2.32 5.94 10.85
N ILE A 220 1.28 5.42 11.53
CA ILE A 220 0.28 4.50 10.98
C ILE A 220 -1.05 5.25 10.94
N PHE A 221 -1.51 5.56 9.72
CA PHE A 221 -2.75 6.32 9.52
C PHE A 221 -3.93 5.40 9.23
N HIS A 222 -4.92 5.40 10.12
CA HIS A 222 -6.16 4.66 9.90
C HIS A 222 -7.09 5.46 8.99
N VAL A 223 -7.34 4.94 7.79
CA VAL A 223 -8.30 5.50 6.83
C VAL A 223 -9.42 4.50 6.67
N ASP A 224 -10.39 4.55 7.58
CA ASP A 224 -11.26 3.43 7.88
C ASP A 224 -12.73 3.79 8.19
N GLY A 225 -13.13 5.04 7.95
CA GLY A 225 -14.48 5.51 8.25
C GLY A 225 -14.86 5.46 9.73
N GLY A 226 -13.83 5.51 10.63
CA GLY A 226 -13.99 5.48 12.06
C GLY A 226 -14.02 4.06 12.67
N MET A 227 -13.82 3.01 11.88
CA MET A 227 -13.96 1.60 12.28
C MET A 227 -13.08 1.24 13.50
N SER A 228 -11.84 1.72 13.55
CA SER A 228 -10.89 1.38 14.61
C SER A 228 -10.91 2.32 15.81
N ALA A 229 -11.57 3.48 15.69
CA ALA A 229 -11.48 4.55 16.70
C ALA A 229 -12.81 4.78 17.44
N LEU A 230 -13.94 4.50 16.81
CA LEU A 230 -15.27 4.85 17.33
C LEU A 230 -16.09 3.60 17.64
N LYS A 231 -16.78 3.65 18.79
CA LYS A 231 -17.82 2.68 19.16
C LYS A 231 -19.18 3.37 19.00
N VAL A 232 -19.94 2.95 17.99
CA VAL A 232 -21.27 3.48 17.64
C VAL A 232 -22.29 2.36 17.55
#